data_cab2886e73f276546b6d322ec395ca8a
#
_entry.id   cab2886e73f276546b6d322ec395ca8a
#
_cell.length_a   1.000
_cell.length_b   1.000
_cell.length_c   1.000
_cell.angle_alpha   90.00
_cell.angle_beta   90.00
_cell.angle_gamma   90.00
#
_symmetry.space_group_name_H-M   'P 1'
#
loop_
_entity.id
_entity.type
_entity.pdbx_description
1 polymer ?
#
loop_
_entity_poly.entity_id
_entity_poly.type
_entity_poly.pdbx_seq_one_letter_code
_entity_poly.pdbx_strand_id
1 'polypeptide(L)'
;MAPSTQTAIDGPVSPPFDRCDHISRHIGPNVFPNFFLFSRLVRWAHKPLTAVRDLTFGFEASYAQLLTDVLHLRNRLRQFLAPSIVQRIDQEEEVFILLLGPAGYEFTVGFLALMALGAVIVPISPDLPVKEATYFATKSQAAAVITADRCIDLGTGLQEEIRRLGSPTFCTQPIRPNLMQPCLDPSEFIVSSDRYMDLNKSGYVIFTSGTTGPPKGAVKRRGFLYDVASQFSDQHGISEGDLVLHTLPVHHATGITVTLLPFLWSGGEIEFRSGGFDTAWTWERIRKADLDFFSGVPTIYMRLMRHYEQHLSKLPYAAQYATGAEHIRAMLCGTSALPRSLQQKWTKLRGGKPILTRFGGTEFGNGFTVSPSLAQQGVPDGSVGKKGPGVDLILSNDGEILIRNTLLFSKYLNDERATLDALNPDGYFKTGDIARREGDFYFILGRASIDIMKSGGYKISALDIEREIMGLEYVAEAMVVGVDDEEFGQRVAAAIVLRDDLRDELTLDELRQDLRSSLAGYKMPTILRVVSELRKNATGKVIKSALVKELFPESGHEDVQRWVSRKASSKL
;
A
#
# COMPACT_ATOMS: atom_id res chain seq x y z
N MET A 1 -17.95 -50.25 2.82
CA MET A 1 -18.95 -49.39 3.48
C MET A 1 -18.29 -48.78 4.71
N ALA A 2 -17.86 -47.55 4.62
CA ALA A 2 -17.55 -46.68 5.75
C ALA A 2 -17.75 -45.26 5.26
N PRO A 3 -18.45 -44.37 5.97
CA PRO A 3 -18.77 -43.05 5.49
C PRO A 3 -17.58 -42.10 5.65
N SER A 4 -17.37 -41.30 4.64
CA SER A 4 -16.44 -40.17 4.59
C SER A 4 -16.85 -39.09 5.59
N THR A 5 -16.02 -38.83 6.56
CA THR A 5 -16.13 -37.66 7.45
C THR A 5 -15.62 -36.43 6.71
N GLN A 6 -16.53 -35.59 6.29
CA GLN A 6 -16.25 -34.20 5.94
C GLN A 6 -15.77 -33.47 7.18
N THR A 7 -14.50 -33.11 7.25
CA THR A 7 -13.99 -32.15 8.23
C THR A 7 -14.47 -30.77 7.83
N ALA A 8 -15.39 -30.23 8.60
CA ALA A 8 -15.77 -28.82 8.56
C ALA A 8 -14.51 -27.97 8.85
N ILE A 9 -14.22 -27.04 7.96
CA ILE A 9 -13.20 -26.02 8.17
C ILE A 9 -13.82 -25.04 9.18
N ASP A 10 -13.41 -25.15 10.44
CA ASP A 10 -13.73 -24.16 11.45
C ASP A 10 -13.09 -22.82 11.02
N GLY A 11 -13.92 -21.91 10.53
CA GLY A 11 -13.56 -20.51 10.35
C GLY A 11 -13.28 -19.87 11.72
N PRO A 12 -12.55 -18.74 11.79
CA PRO A 12 -12.23 -18.10 13.05
C PRO A 12 -13.51 -17.81 13.82
N VAL A 13 -13.61 -18.40 15.01
CA VAL A 13 -14.72 -18.20 15.95
C VAL A 13 -14.76 -16.71 16.28
N SER A 14 -15.83 -16.03 15.87
CA SER A 14 -16.09 -14.65 16.27
C SER A 14 -16.06 -14.57 17.80
N PRO A 15 -15.34 -13.60 18.39
CA PRO A 15 -15.34 -13.44 19.83
C PRO A 15 -16.78 -13.24 20.33
N PRO A 16 -17.14 -13.79 21.49
CA PRO A 16 -18.49 -13.63 22.03
C PRO A 16 -18.80 -12.14 22.21
N PHE A 17 -19.90 -11.70 21.62
CA PHE A 17 -20.45 -10.37 21.84
C PHE A 17 -20.78 -10.22 23.33
N ASP A 18 -20.17 -9.23 24.00
CA ASP A 18 -20.75 -8.66 25.20
C ASP A 18 -22.11 -8.07 24.80
N ARG A 19 -23.18 -8.75 25.14
CA ARG A 19 -24.55 -8.27 24.97
C ARG A 19 -24.73 -7.09 25.92
N CYS A 20 -24.56 -5.88 25.40
CA CYS A 20 -25.14 -4.69 26.05
C CYS A 20 -26.67 -4.83 25.94
N ASP A 21 -27.35 -5.11 27.04
CA ASP A 21 -28.78 -5.43 27.14
C ASP A 21 -29.75 -4.29 26.78
N HIS A 22 -29.27 -3.18 26.16
CA HIS A 22 -30.06 -1.99 25.85
C HIS A 22 -29.85 -1.42 24.45
N ILE A 23 -29.59 -2.23 23.44
CA ILE A 23 -29.56 -1.74 22.07
C ILE A 23 -30.99 -1.70 21.54
N SER A 24 -31.62 -0.52 21.62
CA SER A 24 -32.93 -0.29 21.03
C SER A 24 -32.84 -0.16 19.50
N ARG A 25 -33.90 -0.54 18.79
CA ARG A 25 -34.07 -0.34 17.34
C ARG A 25 -34.07 1.15 17.05
N HIS A 26 -32.94 1.69 16.55
CA HIS A 26 -32.84 3.12 16.28
C HIS A 26 -32.34 3.39 14.86
N ILE A 27 -33.12 4.12 14.12
CA ILE A 27 -32.67 4.93 13.00
C ILE A 27 -32.63 6.36 13.50
N GLY A 28 -31.42 6.93 13.70
CA GLY A 28 -31.27 8.26 14.27
C GLY A 28 -29.95 8.93 13.93
N PRO A 29 -29.81 10.21 14.24
CA PRO A 29 -28.62 10.98 13.89
C PRO A 29 -27.35 10.47 14.56
N ASN A 30 -27.45 9.83 15.73
CA ASN A 30 -26.32 9.33 16.50
C ASN A 30 -26.12 7.82 16.39
N VAL A 31 -26.80 7.17 15.42
CA VAL A 31 -26.79 5.70 15.25
C VAL A 31 -25.85 5.27 14.14
N PHE A 32 -24.87 4.44 14.47
CA PHE A 32 -24.03 3.73 13.49
C PHE A 32 -24.70 2.45 13.01
N PRO A 33 -24.46 2.00 11.79
CA PRO A 33 -24.88 0.67 11.36
C PRO A 33 -24.14 -0.41 12.16
N ASN A 34 -24.75 -1.60 12.30
CA ASN A 34 -24.09 -2.74 12.92
C ASN A 34 -22.96 -3.26 12.03
N PHE A 35 -21.78 -2.75 12.30
CA PHE A 35 -20.54 -3.14 11.66
C PHE A 35 -19.42 -3.15 12.70
N PHE A 36 -18.65 -4.20 12.73
CA PHE A 36 -17.66 -4.48 13.79
C PHE A 36 -16.71 -3.33 14.09
N LEU A 37 -16.27 -2.59 13.06
CA LEU A 37 -15.38 -1.46 13.27
C LEU A 37 -16.04 -0.37 14.12
N PHE A 38 -17.31 -0.04 13.87
CA PHE A 38 -18.01 0.99 14.66
C PHE A 38 -18.18 0.59 16.12
N SER A 39 -18.46 -0.68 16.39
CA SER A 39 -18.52 -1.17 17.77
C SER A 39 -17.18 -1.00 18.50
N ARG A 40 -16.06 -1.21 17.79
CA ARG A 40 -14.72 -0.95 18.34
C ARG A 40 -14.47 0.54 18.56
N LEU A 41 -14.77 1.37 17.58
CA LEU A 41 -14.57 2.83 17.69
C LEU A 41 -15.41 3.45 18.82
N VAL A 42 -16.65 3.01 18.98
CA VAL A 42 -17.51 3.46 20.10
C VAL A 42 -16.91 3.04 21.44
N ARG A 43 -16.38 1.82 21.56
CA ARG A 43 -15.65 1.39 22.76
C ARG A 43 -14.46 2.30 23.07
N TRP A 44 -13.70 2.71 22.07
CA TRP A 44 -12.56 3.62 22.25
C TRP A 44 -13.00 5.04 22.62
N ALA A 45 -14.16 5.49 22.12
CA ALA A 45 -14.70 6.80 22.48
C ALA A 45 -15.01 6.96 23.98
N HIS A 46 -15.25 5.86 24.69
CA HIS A 46 -15.40 5.87 26.15
C HIS A 46 -14.09 6.00 26.94
N LYS A 47 -12.95 6.08 26.23
CA LYS A 47 -11.63 6.19 26.85
C LYS A 47 -10.99 7.54 26.47
N PRO A 48 -10.11 8.10 27.29
CA PRO A 48 -9.38 9.33 27.00
C PRO A 48 -8.24 9.09 25.99
N LEU A 49 -8.57 8.55 24.81
CA LEU A 49 -7.62 8.21 23.76
C LEU A 49 -7.67 9.22 22.62
N THR A 50 -6.51 9.63 22.14
CA THR A 50 -6.36 10.35 20.88
C THR A 50 -6.49 9.36 19.72
N ALA A 51 -7.36 9.66 18.76
CA ALA A 51 -7.50 8.87 17.54
C ALA A 51 -6.57 9.38 16.44
N VAL A 52 -6.53 10.71 16.29
CA VAL A 52 -5.76 11.37 15.22
C VAL A 52 -5.05 12.60 15.77
N ARG A 53 -3.76 12.71 15.43
CA ARG A 53 -2.98 13.93 15.58
C ARG A 53 -2.67 14.47 14.18
N ASP A 54 -3.27 15.60 13.81
CA ASP A 54 -3.04 16.22 12.51
C ASP A 54 -2.08 17.41 12.64
N LEU A 55 -0.81 17.16 12.33
CA LEU A 55 0.26 18.16 12.45
C LEU A 55 0.16 19.28 11.40
N THR A 56 -0.61 19.07 10.33
CA THR A 56 -0.82 20.10 9.31
C THR A 56 -1.68 21.22 9.83
N PHE A 57 -2.71 20.86 10.58
CA PHE A 57 -3.67 21.81 11.16
C PHE A 57 -3.39 22.12 12.63
N GLY A 58 -2.44 21.38 13.24
CA GLY A 58 -2.01 21.61 14.61
C GLY A 58 -3.06 21.25 15.66
N PHE A 59 -3.85 20.20 15.44
CA PHE A 59 -4.84 19.73 16.41
C PHE A 59 -4.78 18.23 16.67
N GLU A 60 -5.40 17.82 17.76
CA GLU A 60 -5.61 16.43 18.15
C GLU A 60 -7.11 16.15 18.31
N ALA A 61 -7.56 15.03 17.80
CA ALA A 61 -8.95 14.58 17.91
C ALA A 61 -9.03 13.27 18.71
N SER A 62 -9.87 13.26 19.74
CA SER A 62 -10.21 12.02 20.44
C SER A 62 -11.09 11.12 19.57
N TYR A 63 -11.26 9.85 19.99
CA TYR A 63 -12.22 8.95 19.34
C TYR A 63 -13.66 9.49 19.42
N ALA A 64 -14.04 10.14 20.52
CA ALA A 64 -15.35 10.77 20.64
C ALA A 64 -15.53 11.91 19.64
N GLN A 65 -14.53 12.78 19.48
CA GLN A 65 -14.55 13.84 18.46
C GLN A 65 -14.64 13.27 17.05
N LEU A 66 -13.82 12.27 16.75
CA LEU A 66 -13.83 11.59 15.45
C LEU A 66 -15.23 11.04 15.11
N LEU A 67 -15.84 10.31 16.03
CA LEU A 67 -17.17 9.73 15.80
C LEU A 67 -18.27 10.78 15.70
N THR A 68 -18.17 11.88 16.44
CA THR A 68 -19.08 13.03 16.32
C THR A 68 -19.03 13.62 14.92
N ASP A 69 -17.83 13.89 14.40
CA ASP A 69 -17.66 14.45 13.04
C ASP A 69 -18.09 13.48 11.95
N VAL A 70 -17.86 12.18 12.15
CA VAL A 70 -18.32 11.11 11.24
C VAL A 70 -19.85 11.11 11.15
N LEU A 71 -20.56 11.18 12.28
CA LEU A 71 -22.02 11.23 12.30
C LEU A 71 -22.57 12.52 11.68
N HIS A 72 -21.97 13.66 11.99
CA HIS A 72 -22.36 14.95 11.41
C HIS A 72 -22.21 14.94 9.89
N LEU A 73 -21.08 14.47 9.37
CA LEU A 73 -20.89 14.36 7.91
C LEU A 73 -21.86 13.36 7.30
N ARG A 74 -22.03 12.17 7.87
CA ARG A 74 -22.99 11.18 7.37
C ARG A 74 -24.41 11.74 7.31
N ASN A 75 -24.87 12.44 8.37
CA ASN A 75 -26.21 13.02 8.41
C ASN A 75 -26.38 14.14 7.37
N ARG A 76 -25.36 14.97 7.19
CA ARG A 76 -25.32 16.01 6.16
C ARG A 76 -25.35 15.40 4.77
N LEU A 77 -24.63 14.31 4.51
CA LEU A 77 -24.67 13.60 3.24
C LEU A 77 -26.05 13.02 2.93
N ARG A 78 -26.76 12.46 3.91
CA ARG A 78 -28.14 11.97 3.73
C ARG A 78 -29.13 13.07 3.35
N GLN A 79 -28.89 14.30 3.79
CA GLN A 79 -29.72 15.47 3.43
C GLN A 79 -29.34 16.05 2.08
N PHE A 80 -28.08 15.98 1.71
CA PHE A 80 -27.54 16.61 0.52
C PHE A 80 -27.67 15.75 -0.75
N LEU A 81 -27.53 14.44 -0.64
CA LEU A 81 -27.67 13.53 -1.74
C LEU A 81 -29.13 13.45 -2.22
N ALA A 82 -29.33 13.27 -3.51
CA ALA A 82 -30.67 13.09 -4.07
C ALA A 82 -31.43 11.95 -3.34
N PRO A 83 -32.72 12.10 -3.04
CA PRO A 83 -33.49 11.07 -2.33
C PRO A 83 -33.42 9.69 -2.95
N SER A 84 -33.37 9.58 -4.28
CA SER A 84 -33.20 8.32 -5.00
C SER A 84 -31.86 7.65 -4.71
N ILE A 85 -30.78 8.42 -4.54
CA ILE A 85 -29.45 7.91 -4.17
C ILE A 85 -29.46 7.39 -2.74
N VAL A 86 -30.06 8.14 -1.81
CA VAL A 86 -30.21 7.71 -0.40
C VAL A 86 -31.04 6.44 -0.31
N GLN A 87 -32.13 6.33 -1.06
CA GLN A 87 -32.97 5.13 -1.11
C GLN A 87 -32.17 3.91 -1.60
N ARG A 88 -31.38 4.05 -2.66
CA ARG A 88 -30.51 2.97 -3.17
C ARG A 88 -29.49 2.51 -2.11
N ILE A 89 -28.88 3.45 -1.40
CA ILE A 89 -27.96 3.14 -0.28
C ILE A 89 -28.70 2.37 0.83
N ASP A 90 -29.92 2.78 1.19
CA ASP A 90 -30.71 2.13 2.23
C ASP A 90 -31.21 0.73 1.81
N GLN A 91 -31.33 0.48 0.50
CA GLN A 91 -31.58 -0.83 -0.09
C GLN A 91 -30.32 -1.68 -0.28
N GLU A 92 -29.18 -1.17 0.20
CA GLU A 92 -27.88 -1.80 0.06
C GLU A 92 -27.43 -2.05 -1.39
N GLU A 93 -27.85 -1.20 -2.33
CA GLU A 93 -27.31 -1.18 -3.68
C GLU A 93 -25.88 -0.60 -3.71
N GLU A 94 -25.12 -0.95 -4.75
CA GLU A 94 -23.80 -0.37 -4.96
C GLU A 94 -23.94 1.10 -5.41
N VAL A 95 -23.69 2.02 -4.48
CA VAL A 95 -23.61 3.46 -4.76
C VAL A 95 -22.17 3.91 -4.48
N PHE A 96 -21.46 4.26 -5.54
CA PHE A 96 -20.06 4.70 -5.45
C PHE A 96 -19.99 6.21 -5.16
N ILE A 97 -19.17 6.59 -4.20
CA ILE A 97 -18.90 8.00 -3.88
C ILE A 97 -17.39 8.20 -3.84
N LEU A 98 -16.89 9.19 -4.58
CA LEU A 98 -15.49 9.53 -4.57
C LEU A 98 -15.11 10.22 -3.25
N LEU A 99 -13.94 9.86 -2.73
CA LEU A 99 -13.32 10.52 -1.58
C LEU A 99 -12.02 11.18 -2.04
N LEU A 100 -12.01 12.51 -2.04
CA LEU A 100 -10.93 13.34 -2.55
C LEU A 100 -10.29 14.13 -1.42
N GLY A 101 -9.12 13.72 -1.00
CA GLY A 101 -8.35 14.38 0.05
C GLY A 101 -7.00 13.75 0.29
N PRO A 102 -6.06 14.51 0.85
CA PRO A 102 -4.80 13.98 1.34
C PRO A 102 -4.99 13.14 2.59
N ALA A 103 -3.95 12.43 2.97
CA ALA A 103 -3.88 11.80 4.29
C ALA A 103 -4.03 12.87 5.40
N GLY A 104 -4.96 12.66 6.33
CA GLY A 104 -5.27 13.59 7.39
C GLY A 104 -6.61 13.30 8.05
N TYR A 105 -6.98 14.19 8.97
CA TYR A 105 -8.22 14.06 9.73
C TYR A 105 -9.47 14.08 8.83
N GLU A 106 -9.54 15.03 7.88
CA GLU A 106 -10.68 15.15 6.96
C GLU A 106 -10.88 13.85 6.15
N PHE A 107 -9.78 13.25 5.63
CA PHE A 107 -9.88 11.97 4.93
C PHE A 107 -10.42 10.87 5.84
N THR A 108 -9.95 10.80 7.09
CA THR A 108 -10.38 9.81 8.07
C THR A 108 -11.88 9.96 8.38
N VAL A 109 -12.35 11.17 8.62
CA VAL A 109 -13.78 11.49 8.83
C VAL A 109 -14.60 11.11 7.60
N GLY A 110 -14.15 11.51 6.39
CA GLY A 110 -14.83 11.21 5.12
C GLY A 110 -14.94 9.71 4.87
N PHE A 111 -13.86 8.97 5.08
CA PHE A 111 -13.83 7.51 4.89
C PHE A 111 -14.81 6.79 5.82
N LEU A 112 -14.79 7.12 7.11
CA LEU A 112 -15.69 6.53 8.10
C LEU A 112 -17.14 6.97 7.92
N ALA A 113 -17.38 8.22 7.49
CA ALA A 113 -18.74 8.72 7.23
C ALA A 113 -19.39 8.03 6.01
N LEU A 114 -18.64 7.82 4.93
CA LEU A 114 -19.11 7.03 3.78
C LEU A 114 -19.37 5.57 4.15
N MET A 115 -18.51 5.00 5.00
CA MET A 115 -18.72 3.65 5.53
C MET A 115 -20.00 3.61 6.38
N ALA A 116 -20.21 4.57 7.29
CA ALA A 116 -21.41 4.67 8.12
C ALA A 116 -22.68 4.94 7.31
N LEU A 117 -22.57 5.61 6.17
CA LEU A 117 -23.64 5.84 5.21
C LEU A 117 -24.04 4.54 4.52
N GLY A 118 -23.11 3.64 4.26
CA GLY A 118 -23.28 2.40 3.51
C GLY A 118 -22.89 2.52 2.03
N ALA A 119 -22.27 3.63 1.62
CA ALA A 119 -21.77 3.84 0.28
C ALA A 119 -20.49 3.03 0.00
N VAL A 120 -20.21 2.78 -1.28
CA VAL A 120 -18.93 2.22 -1.73
C VAL A 120 -17.93 3.34 -1.92
N ILE A 121 -16.85 3.31 -1.16
CA ILE A 121 -15.86 4.38 -1.10
C ILE A 121 -14.87 4.24 -2.25
N VAL A 122 -14.61 5.34 -2.97
CA VAL A 122 -13.64 5.40 -4.06
C VAL A 122 -12.60 6.49 -3.76
N PRO A 123 -11.53 6.18 -3.04
CA PRO A 123 -10.47 7.15 -2.78
C PRO A 123 -9.71 7.48 -4.08
N ILE A 124 -9.50 8.76 -4.34
CA ILE A 124 -8.71 9.24 -5.48
C ILE A 124 -7.63 10.23 -5.01
N SER A 125 -6.54 10.32 -5.78
CA SER A 125 -5.44 11.23 -5.45
C SER A 125 -5.87 12.70 -5.51
N PRO A 126 -5.47 13.51 -4.54
CA PRO A 126 -5.72 14.97 -4.57
C PRO A 126 -4.91 15.72 -5.62
N ASP A 127 -3.88 15.08 -6.19
CA ASP A 127 -2.95 15.70 -7.16
C ASP A 127 -3.34 15.41 -8.61
N LEU A 128 -4.51 14.79 -8.86
CA LEU A 128 -4.99 14.49 -10.21
C LEU A 128 -5.50 15.76 -10.90
N PRO A 129 -5.21 15.94 -12.19
CA PRO A 129 -5.96 16.91 -12.98
C PRO A 129 -7.43 16.47 -13.16
N VAL A 130 -8.33 17.43 -13.36
CA VAL A 130 -9.78 17.15 -13.54
C VAL A 130 -10.03 16.07 -14.58
N LYS A 131 -9.32 16.12 -15.72
CA LYS A 131 -9.46 15.13 -16.80
C LYS A 131 -9.19 13.69 -16.34
N GLU A 132 -8.18 13.47 -15.51
CA GLU A 132 -7.87 12.15 -14.98
C GLU A 132 -8.87 11.75 -13.88
N ALA A 133 -9.26 12.67 -13.00
CA ALA A 133 -10.28 12.44 -11.98
C ALA A 133 -11.63 12.04 -12.62
N THR A 134 -11.96 12.63 -13.77
CA THR A 134 -13.17 12.28 -14.56
C THR A 134 -13.19 10.81 -14.98
N TYR A 135 -12.03 10.23 -15.32
CA TYR A 135 -11.96 8.80 -15.64
C TYR A 135 -12.44 7.93 -14.47
N PHE A 136 -11.99 8.23 -13.26
CA PHE A 136 -12.37 7.45 -12.07
C PHE A 136 -13.85 7.62 -11.73
N ALA A 137 -14.38 8.85 -11.83
CA ALA A 137 -15.79 9.15 -11.61
C ALA A 137 -16.68 8.42 -12.62
N THR A 138 -16.33 8.46 -13.89
CA THR A 138 -17.08 7.81 -14.98
C THR A 138 -16.99 6.29 -14.88
N LYS A 139 -15.78 5.75 -14.66
CA LYS A 139 -15.56 4.30 -14.55
C LYS A 139 -16.30 3.70 -13.35
N SER A 140 -16.41 4.43 -12.24
CA SER A 140 -17.16 4.01 -11.06
C SER A 140 -18.66 4.38 -11.13
N GLN A 141 -19.09 5.16 -12.10
CA GLN A 141 -20.44 5.72 -12.14
C GLN A 141 -20.80 6.39 -10.80
N ALA A 142 -19.83 7.16 -10.27
CA ALA A 142 -19.97 7.77 -8.96
C ALA A 142 -21.16 8.73 -8.90
N ALA A 143 -21.91 8.68 -7.79
CA ALA A 143 -23.06 9.55 -7.55
C ALA A 143 -22.64 10.95 -7.05
N ALA A 144 -21.50 11.06 -6.39
CA ALA A 144 -21.00 12.29 -5.80
C ALA A 144 -19.49 12.21 -5.55
N VAL A 145 -18.90 13.37 -5.21
CA VAL A 145 -17.55 13.45 -4.60
C VAL A 145 -17.62 14.19 -3.28
N ILE A 146 -17.00 13.65 -2.25
CA ILE A 146 -16.73 14.38 -1.01
C ILE A 146 -15.25 14.80 -0.97
N THR A 147 -14.98 16.02 -0.52
CA THR A 147 -13.67 16.63 -0.64
C THR A 147 -13.15 17.16 0.69
N ALA A 148 -11.86 16.99 0.96
CA ALA A 148 -11.17 17.86 1.91
C ALA A 148 -11.21 19.30 1.43
N ASP A 149 -11.15 20.26 2.35
CA ASP A 149 -11.31 21.71 2.02
C ASP A 149 -10.32 22.16 0.93
N ARG A 150 -9.07 21.74 1.00
CA ARG A 150 -8.05 22.10 0.00
C ARG A 150 -8.28 21.48 -1.39
N CYS A 151 -9.22 20.55 -1.53
CA CYS A 151 -9.54 19.86 -2.79
C CYS A 151 -10.88 20.32 -3.39
N ILE A 152 -11.50 21.36 -2.87
CA ILE A 152 -12.82 21.85 -3.29
C ILE A 152 -12.81 22.26 -4.76
N ASP A 153 -11.76 22.94 -5.24
CA ASP A 153 -11.65 23.39 -6.62
C ASP A 153 -11.61 22.21 -7.59
N LEU A 154 -10.83 21.18 -7.28
CA LEU A 154 -10.79 19.95 -8.07
C LEU A 154 -12.16 19.25 -8.06
N GLY A 155 -12.81 19.18 -6.89
CA GLY A 155 -14.14 18.60 -6.75
C GLY A 155 -15.20 19.36 -7.56
N THR A 156 -15.14 20.69 -7.56
CA THR A 156 -16.05 21.55 -8.32
C THR A 156 -15.84 21.38 -9.84
N GLY A 157 -14.59 21.43 -10.30
CA GLY A 157 -14.28 21.18 -11.70
C GLY A 157 -14.70 19.79 -12.18
N LEU A 158 -14.53 18.78 -11.31
CA LEU A 158 -15.01 17.42 -11.58
C LEU A 158 -16.55 17.37 -11.69
N GLN A 159 -17.28 18.06 -10.81
CA GLN A 159 -18.73 18.15 -10.85
C GLN A 159 -19.22 18.78 -12.16
N GLU A 160 -18.60 19.88 -12.59
CA GLU A 160 -18.96 20.54 -13.85
C GLU A 160 -18.76 19.61 -15.04
N GLU A 161 -17.62 18.90 -15.09
CA GLU A 161 -17.30 17.97 -16.18
C GLU A 161 -18.25 16.75 -16.21
N ILE A 162 -18.53 16.14 -15.06
CA ILE A 162 -19.42 14.97 -14.97
C ILE A 162 -20.87 15.35 -15.31
N ARG A 163 -21.32 16.56 -14.92
CA ARG A 163 -22.64 17.07 -15.33
C ARG A 163 -22.71 17.32 -16.83
N ARG A 164 -21.65 17.85 -17.42
CA ARG A 164 -21.53 18.04 -18.87
C ARG A 164 -21.60 16.70 -19.63
N LEU A 165 -21.08 15.63 -19.03
CA LEU A 165 -21.13 14.27 -19.57
C LEU A 165 -22.47 13.55 -19.35
N GLY A 166 -23.50 14.22 -18.82
CA GLY A 166 -24.86 13.71 -18.73
C GLY A 166 -25.29 13.15 -17.35
N SER A 167 -24.55 13.47 -16.30
CA SER A 167 -24.93 13.10 -14.92
C SER A 167 -25.32 14.35 -14.10
N PRO A 168 -26.51 14.92 -14.28
CA PRO A 168 -26.90 16.22 -13.71
C PRO A 168 -27.00 16.21 -12.18
N THR A 169 -27.18 15.05 -11.57
CA THR A 169 -27.30 14.88 -10.12
C THR A 169 -25.95 14.74 -9.41
N PHE A 170 -24.85 14.62 -10.16
CA PHE A 170 -23.52 14.53 -9.56
C PHE A 170 -23.20 15.83 -8.80
N CYS A 171 -22.68 15.70 -7.60
CA CYS A 171 -22.49 16.83 -6.70
C CYS A 171 -21.20 16.71 -5.89
N THR A 172 -20.69 17.87 -5.47
CA THR A 172 -19.50 17.99 -4.61
C THR A 172 -19.92 18.42 -3.23
N GLN A 173 -19.45 17.73 -2.19
CA GLN A 173 -19.71 18.06 -0.80
C GLN A 173 -18.39 18.13 -0.01
N PRO A 174 -18.06 19.27 0.59
CA PRO A 174 -16.89 19.38 1.46
C PRO A 174 -17.10 18.64 2.78
N ILE A 175 -16.02 18.03 3.28
CA ILE A 175 -16.04 17.23 4.53
C ILE A 175 -16.24 18.14 5.74
N ARG A 176 -15.47 19.20 5.91
CA ARG A 176 -15.57 20.23 6.98
C ARG A 176 -15.91 19.67 8.36
N PRO A 177 -14.96 19.05 9.06
CA PRO A 177 -15.15 18.65 10.46
C PRO A 177 -15.47 19.84 11.33
N ASN A 178 -16.27 19.63 12.37
CA ASN A 178 -16.69 20.72 13.26
C ASN A 178 -15.91 20.72 14.58
N LEU A 179 -14.61 20.93 14.49
CA LEU A 179 -13.68 20.90 15.62
C LEU A 179 -13.96 21.94 16.71
N MET A 180 -14.80 22.95 16.43
CA MET A 180 -15.12 24.04 17.37
C MET A 180 -16.37 23.76 18.22
N GLN A 181 -17.14 22.71 17.90
CA GLN A 181 -18.32 22.33 18.69
C GLN A 181 -17.97 21.23 19.69
N PRO A 182 -18.68 21.19 20.83
CA PRO A 182 -18.54 20.09 21.77
C PRO A 182 -18.82 18.74 21.07
N CYS A 183 -17.99 17.74 21.33
CA CYS A 183 -18.28 16.39 20.89
C CYS A 183 -19.49 15.83 21.64
N LEU A 184 -20.17 14.86 21.01
CA LEU A 184 -21.21 14.09 21.67
C LEU A 184 -20.62 13.35 22.89
N ASP A 185 -21.43 13.21 23.93
CA ASP A 185 -21.06 12.33 25.03
C ASP A 185 -20.94 10.89 24.50
N PRO A 186 -19.93 10.12 24.90
CA PRO A 186 -19.75 8.75 24.43
C PRO A 186 -21.00 7.86 24.60
N SER A 187 -21.84 8.12 25.61
CA SER A 187 -23.10 7.39 25.84
C SER A 187 -24.19 7.67 24.78
N GLU A 188 -24.03 8.72 23.98
CA GLU A 188 -24.95 9.06 22.90
C GLU A 188 -24.68 8.28 21.60
N PHE A 189 -23.51 7.63 21.47
CA PHE A 189 -23.20 6.79 20.32
C PHE A 189 -23.92 5.46 20.42
N ILE A 190 -24.75 5.17 19.44
CA ILE A 190 -25.53 3.92 19.38
C ILE A 190 -25.06 3.12 18.16
N VAL A 191 -24.80 1.83 18.35
CA VAL A 191 -24.65 0.89 17.23
C VAL A 191 -25.98 0.17 17.05
N SER A 192 -26.57 0.25 15.86
CA SER A 192 -27.87 -0.34 15.56
C SER A 192 -27.88 -1.85 15.81
N SER A 193 -28.93 -2.37 16.42
CA SER A 193 -29.16 -3.83 16.52
C SER A 193 -29.79 -4.43 15.26
N ASP A 194 -30.43 -3.59 14.44
CA ASP A 194 -31.29 -4.02 13.35
C ASP A 194 -30.68 -3.75 11.94
N ARG A 195 -29.82 -2.75 11.84
CA ARG A 195 -29.20 -2.38 10.56
C ARG A 195 -27.85 -3.06 10.41
N TYR A 196 -27.87 -4.34 10.11
CA TYR A 196 -26.67 -5.08 9.74
C TYR A 196 -26.20 -4.67 8.35
N MET A 197 -24.91 -4.48 8.20
CA MET A 197 -24.29 -4.30 6.89
C MET A 197 -23.88 -5.66 6.32
N ASP A 198 -24.34 -6.00 5.13
CA ASP A 198 -23.89 -7.21 4.46
C ASP A 198 -22.39 -7.13 4.14
N LEU A 199 -21.63 -8.01 4.79
CA LEU A 199 -20.17 -8.05 4.69
C LEU A 199 -19.65 -8.46 3.29
N ASN A 200 -20.50 -9.11 2.48
CA ASN A 200 -20.13 -9.57 1.14
C ASN A 200 -20.37 -8.49 0.06
N LYS A 201 -21.17 -7.46 0.36
CA LYS A 201 -21.36 -6.34 -0.56
C LYS A 201 -20.11 -5.46 -0.66
N SER A 202 -20.02 -4.72 -1.76
CA SER A 202 -18.90 -3.82 -2.04
C SER A 202 -18.75 -2.76 -0.95
N GLY A 203 -17.54 -2.58 -0.46
CA GLY A 203 -17.20 -1.61 0.60
C GLY A 203 -16.33 -0.47 0.10
N TYR A 204 -15.29 -0.78 -0.68
CA TYR A 204 -14.47 0.26 -1.28
C TYR A 204 -13.75 -0.23 -2.55
N VAL A 205 -13.23 0.70 -3.33
CA VAL A 205 -12.52 0.45 -4.58
C VAL A 205 -11.17 1.11 -4.54
N ILE A 206 -10.12 0.37 -4.89
CA ILE A 206 -8.80 0.95 -5.14
C ILE A 206 -8.46 0.76 -6.61
N PHE A 207 -8.15 1.86 -7.28
CA PHE A 207 -7.67 1.80 -8.65
C PHE A 207 -6.19 1.43 -8.68
N THR A 208 -5.86 0.45 -9.53
CA THR A 208 -4.49 -0.02 -9.74
C THR A 208 -3.99 0.47 -11.09
N SER A 209 -2.75 0.91 -11.15
CA SER A 209 -2.07 1.16 -12.43
C SER A 209 -1.81 -0.20 -13.11
N GLY A 210 -2.65 -0.58 -14.06
CA GLY A 210 -2.42 -1.77 -14.86
C GLY A 210 -1.09 -1.67 -15.62
N THR A 211 -0.40 -2.81 -15.79
CA THR A 211 0.86 -2.86 -16.56
C THR A 211 0.64 -2.65 -18.06
N THR A 212 -0.59 -2.78 -18.55
CA THR A 212 -0.91 -2.85 -19.99
C THR A 212 -2.15 -2.04 -20.40
N GLY A 213 -2.61 -1.08 -19.61
CA GLY A 213 -3.82 -0.32 -19.95
C GLY A 213 -4.24 0.69 -18.89
N PRO A 214 -5.43 1.29 -19.05
CA PRO A 214 -5.95 2.26 -18.07
C PRO A 214 -6.15 1.60 -16.69
N PRO A 215 -6.13 2.40 -15.60
CA PRO A 215 -6.29 1.89 -14.24
C PRO A 215 -7.55 1.05 -14.07
N LYS A 216 -7.43 -0.12 -13.42
CA LYS A 216 -8.56 -0.99 -13.08
C LYS A 216 -8.97 -0.79 -11.62
N GLY A 217 -10.26 -0.68 -11.35
CA GLY A 217 -10.79 -0.57 -9.99
C GLY A 217 -10.95 -1.95 -9.34
N ALA A 218 -10.12 -2.30 -8.38
CA ALA A 218 -10.28 -3.51 -7.58
C ALA A 218 -11.32 -3.27 -6.48
N VAL A 219 -12.46 -3.92 -6.58
CA VAL A 219 -13.58 -3.78 -5.64
C VAL A 219 -13.38 -4.72 -4.46
N LYS A 220 -13.41 -4.19 -3.25
CA LYS A 220 -13.32 -4.93 -2.00
C LYS A 220 -14.67 -5.01 -1.32
N ARG A 221 -15.01 -6.20 -0.79
CA ARG A 221 -16.20 -6.38 0.03
C ARG A 221 -16.11 -5.59 1.35
N ARG A 222 -17.22 -5.27 1.99
CA ARG A 222 -17.25 -4.57 3.29
C ARG A 222 -16.48 -5.34 4.36
N GLY A 223 -16.64 -6.66 4.42
CA GLY A 223 -15.93 -7.51 5.35
C GLY A 223 -14.41 -7.44 5.25
N PHE A 224 -13.85 -7.11 4.08
CA PHE A 224 -12.42 -6.88 3.92
C PHE A 224 -11.89 -5.80 4.86
N LEU A 225 -12.64 -4.71 5.09
CA LEU A 225 -12.21 -3.60 5.95
C LEU A 225 -12.01 -4.05 7.41
N TYR A 226 -12.87 -4.96 7.86
CA TYR A 226 -12.74 -5.60 9.17
C TYR A 226 -11.60 -6.62 9.19
N ASP A 227 -11.58 -7.53 8.20
CA ASP A 227 -10.59 -8.62 8.17
C ASP A 227 -9.16 -8.07 8.13
N VAL A 228 -8.90 -7.05 7.30
CA VAL A 228 -7.56 -6.48 7.18
C VAL A 228 -7.15 -5.74 8.45
N ALA A 229 -8.09 -5.02 9.10
CA ALA A 229 -7.81 -4.29 10.32
C ALA A 229 -7.44 -5.24 11.46
N SER A 230 -8.25 -6.27 11.71
CA SER A 230 -8.02 -7.25 12.77
C SER A 230 -6.77 -8.10 12.52
N GLN A 231 -6.65 -8.71 11.33
CA GLN A 231 -5.51 -9.58 11.00
C GLN A 231 -4.17 -8.84 11.07
N PHE A 232 -4.13 -7.61 10.55
CA PHE A 232 -2.90 -6.81 10.57
C PHE A 232 -2.54 -6.39 11.99
N SER A 233 -3.54 -5.97 12.78
CA SER A 233 -3.37 -5.61 14.18
C SER A 233 -2.81 -6.77 15.00
N ASP A 234 -3.44 -7.94 14.91
CA ASP A 234 -3.03 -9.15 15.63
C ASP A 234 -1.62 -9.59 15.24
N GLN A 235 -1.32 -9.57 13.93
CA GLN A 235 -0.03 -10.00 13.38
C GLN A 235 1.14 -9.13 13.83
N HIS A 236 0.91 -7.82 14.02
CA HIS A 236 1.95 -6.87 14.41
C HIS A 236 1.86 -6.46 15.88
N GLY A 237 0.88 -6.98 16.62
CA GLY A 237 0.67 -6.68 18.03
C GLY A 237 0.34 -5.21 18.28
N ILE A 238 -0.53 -4.62 17.42
CA ILE A 238 -0.97 -3.23 17.61
C ILE A 238 -1.94 -3.19 18.80
N SER A 239 -1.68 -2.30 19.72
CA SER A 239 -2.39 -2.16 20.98
C SER A 239 -2.96 -0.76 21.16
N GLU A 240 -3.81 -0.62 22.17
CA GLU A 240 -4.36 0.66 22.60
C GLU A 240 -3.25 1.67 22.91
N GLY A 241 -3.33 2.86 22.35
CA GLY A 241 -2.38 3.97 22.55
C GLY A 241 -1.12 3.88 21.69
N ASP A 242 -0.92 2.80 20.90
CA ASP A 242 0.22 2.72 19.97
C ASP A 242 0.16 3.84 18.93
N LEU A 243 1.26 4.53 18.74
CA LEU A 243 1.38 5.67 17.84
C LEU A 243 2.07 5.31 16.52
N VAL A 244 1.41 5.63 15.41
CA VAL A 244 1.99 5.48 14.06
C VAL A 244 2.14 6.82 13.35
N LEU A 245 3.29 7.06 12.75
CA LEU A 245 3.45 8.13 11.76
C LEU A 245 2.97 7.65 10.40
N HIS A 246 1.89 8.25 9.89
CA HIS A 246 1.31 7.92 8.60
C HIS A 246 2.01 8.68 7.47
N THR A 247 2.72 7.95 6.61
CA THR A 247 3.47 8.51 5.47
C THR A 247 3.02 7.97 4.12
N LEU A 248 2.05 7.07 4.10
CA LEU A 248 1.60 6.37 2.90
C LEU A 248 0.37 7.06 2.27
N PRO A 249 0.25 7.05 0.93
CA PRO A 249 -0.93 7.64 0.27
C PRO A 249 -2.22 6.91 0.64
N VAL A 250 -3.24 7.64 1.09
CA VAL A 250 -4.55 7.08 1.48
C VAL A 250 -5.45 6.68 0.30
N HIS A 251 -5.10 7.06 -0.92
CA HIS A 251 -5.76 6.59 -2.15
C HIS A 251 -5.15 5.28 -2.68
N HIS A 252 -4.18 4.70 -1.95
CA HIS A 252 -3.63 3.36 -2.20
C HIS A 252 -3.98 2.40 -1.07
N ALA A 253 -4.07 1.11 -1.40
CA ALA A 253 -4.42 0.08 -0.43
C ALA A 253 -3.56 0.14 0.84
N THR A 254 -2.25 0.37 0.71
CA THR A 254 -1.33 0.37 1.86
C THR A 254 -1.59 1.48 2.88
N GLY A 255 -1.98 2.67 2.45
CA GLY A 255 -2.32 3.77 3.38
C GLY A 255 -3.52 3.42 4.26
N ILE A 256 -4.53 2.78 3.68
CA ILE A 256 -5.74 2.38 4.41
C ILE A 256 -5.49 1.13 5.26
N THR A 257 -4.83 0.11 4.69
CA THR A 257 -4.79 -1.23 5.30
C THR A 257 -3.63 -1.47 6.26
N VAL A 258 -2.65 -0.56 6.31
CA VAL A 258 -1.45 -0.72 7.13
C VAL A 258 -1.40 0.27 8.28
N THR A 259 -1.69 1.54 8.00
CA THR A 259 -1.50 2.63 8.97
C THR A 259 -2.77 3.38 9.35
N LEU A 260 -3.92 3.11 8.72
CA LEU A 260 -5.19 3.72 9.09
C LEU A 260 -6.10 2.73 9.85
N LEU A 261 -6.67 1.75 9.16
CA LEU A 261 -7.68 0.86 9.75
C LEU A 261 -7.17 0.01 10.92
N PRO A 262 -5.95 -0.57 10.90
CA PRO A 262 -5.46 -1.38 12.02
C PRO A 262 -5.29 -0.57 13.32
N PHE A 263 -4.87 0.69 13.22
CA PHE A 263 -4.70 1.57 14.39
C PHE A 263 -6.06 2.01 14.95
N LEU A 264 -6.98 2.43 14.09
CA LEU A 264 -8.35 2.72 14.50
C LEU A 264 -9.03 1.51 15.15
N TRP A 265 -8.82 0.31 14.60
CA TRP A 265 -9.33 -0.94 15.15
C TRP A 265 -8.84 -1.22 16.56
N SER A 266 -7.56 -0.94 16.82
CA SER A 266 -6.89 -1.27 18.09
C SER A 266 -6.95 -0.18 19.15
N GLY A 267 -7.53 0.99 18.86
CA GLY A 267 -7.49 2.13 19.78
C GLY A 267 -6.14 2.86 19.77
N GLY A 268 -5.39 2.71 18.69
CA GLY A 268 -4.11 3.40 18.48
C GLY A 268 -4.30 4.85 18.03
N GLU A 269 -3.20 5.57 17.96
CA GLU A 269 -3.12 6.96 17.54
C GLU A 269 -2.44 7.07 16.17
N ILE A 270 -3.00 7.90 15.30
CA ILE A 270 -2.46 8.11 13.95
C ILE A 270 -2.00 9.55 13.82
N GLU A 271 -0.71 9.74 13.60
CA GLU A 271 -0.14 11.06 13.36
C GLU A 271 -0.01 11.30 11.86
N PHE A 272 -0.64 12.37 11.38
CA PHE A 272 -0.60 12.80 9.98
C PHE A 272 0.23 14.07 9.82
N ARG A 273 0.97 14.13 8.72
CA ARG A 273 1.56 15.35 8.20
C ARG A 273 1.27 15.43 6.70
N SER A 274 0.54 16.44 6.27
CA SER A 274 0.29 16.70 4.85
C SER A 274 1.53 17.24 4.14
N GLY A 275 1.56 17.07 2.82
CA GLY A 275 2.67 17.51 1.96
C GLY A 275 3.58 16.37 1.54
N GLY A 276 4.63 16.70 0.79
CA GLY A 276 5.63 15.74 0.33
C GLY A 276 6.43 15.15 1.50
N PHE A 277 7.00 13.96 1.28
CA PHE A 277 7.88 13.33 2.27
C PHE A 277 9.14 14.17 2.52
N ASP A 278 9.30 14.62 3.76
CA ASP A 278 10.42 15.42 4.23
C ASP A 278 11.34 14.59 5.12
N THR A 279 12.55 14.34 4.65
CA THR A 279 13.51 13.46 5.30
C THR A 279 14.06 14.04 6.61
N ALA A 280 14.39 15.34 6.61
CA ALA A 280 14.95 16.00 7.78
C ALA A 280 13.91 16.09 8.90
N TRP A 281 12.70 16.53 8.57
CA TRP A 281 11.59 16.57 9.51
C TRP A 281 11.26 15.18 10.07
N THR A 282 11.26 14.14 9.24
CA THR A 282 10.98 12.77 9.69
C THR A 282 12.01 12.28 10.69
N TRP A 283 13.29 12.60 10.50
CA TRP A 283 14.32 12.26 11.49
C TRP A 283 14.14 13.02 12.80
N GLU A 284 13.79 14.32 12.77
CA GLU A 284 13.48 15.07 13.98
C GLU A 284 12.25 14.49 14.70
N ARG A 285 11.27 13.97 13.93
CA ARG A 285 10.12 13.28 14.52
C ARG A 285 10.52 11.95 15.17
N ILE A 286 11.35 11.14 14.50
CA ILE A 286 11.87 9.88 15.03
C ILE A 286 12.71 10.12 16.30
N ARG A 287 13.48 11.20 16.35
CA ARG A 287 14.34 11.56 17.50
C ARG A 287 13.56 11.73 18.81
N LYS A 288 12.25 12.04 18.76
CA LYS A 288 11.41 12.15 19.97
C LYS A 288 11.20 10.85 20.73
N ALA A 289 11.49 9.70 20.09
CA ALA A 289 11.44 8.35 20.66
C ALA A 289 10.08 7.98 21.31
N ASP A 290 8.99 8.35 20.67
CA ASP A 290 7.62 8.05 21.11
C ASP A 290 6.76 7.38 20.03
N LEU A 291 7.31 7.13 18.82
CA LEU A 291 6.64 6.37 17.77
C LEU A 291 6.79 4.88 18.00
N ASP A 292 5.67 4.14 17.96
CA ASP A 292 5.67 2.68 18.02
C ASP A 292 5.82 2.02 16.66
N PHE A 293 5.24 2.64 15.63
CA PHE A 293 5.21 2.13 14.26
C PHE A 293 5.60 3.20 13.24
N PHE A 294 6.30 2.73 12.21
CA PHE A 294 6.60 3.50 11.02
C PHE A 294 6.47 2.60 9.78
N SER A 295 5.85 3.08 8.73
CA SER A 295 5.72 2.33 7.48
C SER A 295 6.20 3.16 6.31
N GLY A 296 7.07 2.59 5.48
CA GLY A 296 7.59 3.25 4.29
C GLY A 296 7.83 2.28 3.15
N VAL A 297 8.11 2.83 1.98
CA VAL A 297 8.62 2.09 0.82
C VAL A 297 10.16 2.12 0.85
N PRO A 298 10.87 1.24 0.11
CA PRO A 298 12.34 1.21 0.14
C PRO A 298 12.98 2.57 -0.14
N THR A 299 12.40 3.40 -1.02
CA THR A 299 12.91 4.74 -1.32
C THR A 299 12.86 5.70 -0.12
N ILE A 300 11.84 5.59 0.74
CA ILE A 300 11.76 6.35 1.99
C ILE A 300 12.90 5.94 2.92
N TYR A 301 13.08 4.65 3.14
CA TYR A 301 14.15 4.13 4.00
C TYR A 301 15.55 4.48 3.46
N MET A 302 15.72 4.50 2.15
CA MET A 302 16.97 4.87 1.50
C MET A 302 17.27 6.36 1.70
N ARG A 303 16.27 7.25 1.49
CA ARG A 303 16.43 8.70 1.72
C ARG A 303 16.75 8.99 3.19
N LEU A 304 16.05 8.34 4.12
CA LEU A 304 16.32 8.48 5.55
C LEU A 304 17.75 8.03 5.90
N MET A 305 18.17 6.85 5.44
CA MET A 305 19.51 6.34 5.74
C MET A 305 20.61 7.24 5.17
N ARG A 306 20.43 7.69 3.90
CA ARG A 306 21.38 8.62 3.26
C ARG A 306 21.50 9.93 4.06
N HIS A 307 20.37 10.51 4.45
CA HIS A 307 20.38 11.74 5.24
C HIS A 307 21.05 11.54 6.60
N TYR A 308 20.81 10.40 7.26
CA TYR A 308 21.48 10.06 8.50
C TYR A 308 23.00 9.98 8.32
N GLU A 309 23.48 9.26 7.31
CA GLU A 309 24.91 9.08 7.04
C GLU A 309 25.61 10.40 6.67
N GLN A 310 24.96 11.25 5.88
CA GLN A 310 25.54 12.51 5.40
C GLN A 310 25.51 13.63 6.45
N HIS A 311 24.41 13.75 7.20
CA HIS A 311 24.16 14.94 8.03
C HIS A 311 24.06 14.66 9.53
N LEU A 312 23.49 13.52 9.94
CA LEU A 312 23.13 13.32 11.35
C LEU A 312 24.16 12.51 12.13
N SER A 313 24.80 11.51 11.49
CA SER A 313 25.73 10.59 12.15
C SER A 313 26.97 11.26 12.75
N LYS A 314 27.29 12.46 12.29
CA LYS A 314 28.47 13.25 12.74
C LYS A 314 28.11 14.27 13.82
N LEU A 315 26.82 14.42 14.16
CA LEU A 315 26.37 15.38 15.17
C LEU A 315 26.70 14.88 16.58
N PRO A 316 27.00 15.78 17.54
CA PRO A 316 27.26 15.39 18.93
C PRO A 316 26.14 14.58 19.58
N TYR A 317 24.90 14.75 19.09
CA TYR A 317 23.70 14.08 19.57
C TYR A 317 23.16 13.01 18.60
N ALA A 318 24.00 12.51 17.70
CA ALA A 318 23.64 11.46 16.72
C ALA A 318 22.99 10.22 17.38
N ALA A 319 23.42 9.87 18.60
CA ALA A 319 22.85 8.77 19.36
C ALA A 319 21.34 8.91 19.63
N GLN A 320 20.81 10.13 19.72
CA GLN A 320 19.37 10.36 19.94
C GLN A 320 18.53 9.89 18.74
N TYR A 321 19.01 10.04 17.51
CA TYR A 321 18.34 9.53 16.31
C TYR A 321 18.35 8.00 16.27
N ALA A 322 19.46 7.38 16.62
CA ALA A 322 19.56 5.92 16.72
C ALA A 322 18.62 5.37 17.80
N THR A 323 18.60 5.99 19.00
CA THR A 323 17.67 5.63 20.07
C THR A 323 16.22 5.77 19.63
N GLY A 324 15.86 6.86 18.95
CA GLY A 324 14.49 7.05 18.41
C GLY A 324 14.12 5.99 17.38
N ALA A 325 15.03 5.63 16.48
CA ALA A 325 14.81 4.57 15.51
C ALA A 325 14.73 3.18 16.15
N GLU A 326 15.49 2.92 17.20
CA GLU A 326 15.44 1.69 18.00
C GLU A 326 14.15 1.59 18.82
N HIS A 327 13.62 2.72 19.31
CA HIS A 327 12.35 2.77 20.05
C HIS A 327 11.20 2.22 19.19
N ILE A 328 11.14 2.56 17.90
CA ILE A 328 10.09 2.09 17.00
C ILE A 328 10.05 0.56 17.00
N ARG A 329 8.98 -0.02 17.52
CA ARG A 329 8.80 -1.46 17.66
C ARG A 329 8.77 -2.15 16.29
N ALA A 330 8.02 -1.61 15.33
CA ALA A 330 7.93 -2.14 13.98
C ALA A 330 8.12 -1.06 12.91
N MET A 331 9.18 -1.20 12.11
CA MET A 331 9.35 -0.50 10.84
C MET A 331 8.94 -1.44 9.71
N LEU A 332 7.95 -1.03 8.92
CA LEU A 332 7.28 -1.87 7.91
C LEU A 332 7.68 -1.44 6.50
N CYS A 333 8.02 -2.40 5.64
CA CYS A 333 8.36 -2.14 4.25
C CYS A 333 7.66 -3.09 3.30
N GLY A 334 7.11 -2.55 2.21
CA GLY A 334 6.45 -3.32 1.16
C GLY A 334 6.49 -2.60 -0.18
N THR A 335 5.67 -3.05 -1.13
CA THR A 335 5.51 -2.54 -2.50
C THR A 335 6.64 -2.85 -3.48
N SER A 336 7.88 -2.95 -3.02
CA SER A 336 9.04 -3.38 -3.81
C SER A 336 10.10 -4.02 -2.90
N ALA A 337 11.11 -4.66 -3.50
CA ALA A 337 12.17 -5.34 -2.76
C ALA A 337 13.02 -4.34 -1.97
N LEU A 338 13.32 -4.68 -0.71
CA LEU A 338 14.24 -3.92 0.13
C LEU A 338 15.67 -4.39 -0.13
N PRO A 339 16.62 -3.50 -0.53
CA PRO A 339 18.02 -3.86 -0.74
C PRO A 339 18.66 -4.44 0.53
N ARG A 340 19.48 -5.49 0.37
CA ARG A 340 20.13 -6.18 1.49
C ARG A 340 21.03 -5.24 2.30
N SER A 341 21.83 -4.44 1.62
CA SER A 341 22.73 -3.47 2.25
C SER A 341 21.97 -2.44 3.09
N LEU A 342 20.81 -1.96 2.57
CA LEU A 342 19.96 -1.03 3.29
C LEU A 342 19.33 -1.69 4.52
N GLN A 343 18.86 -2.94 4.40
CA GLN A 343 18.35 -3.72 5.54
C GLN A 343 19.40 -3.87 6.64
N GLN A 344 20.64 -4.21 6.27
CA GLN A 344 21.74 -4.36 7.23
C GLN A 344 22.09 -3.05 7.95
N LYS A 345 22.15 -1.93 7.22
CA LYS A 345 22.39 -0.60 7.80
C LYS A 345 21.30 -0.23 8.82
N TRP A 346 20.04 -0.43 8.47
CA TRP A 346 18.93 -0.18 9.38
C TRP A 346 18.93 -1.11 10.59
N THR A 347 19.21 -2.39 10.40
CA THR A 347 19.31 -3.36 11.49
C THR A 347 20.42 -2.96 12.47
N LYS A 348 21.58 -2.54 11.97
CA LYS A 348 22.67 -2.04 12.80
C LYS A 348 22.27 -0.78 13.57
N LEU A 349 21.67 0.19 12.91
CA LEU A 349 21.24 1.46 13.52
C LEU A 349 20.19 1.25 14.62
N ARG A 350 19.34 0.24 14.47
CA ARG A 350 18.22 -0.08 15.37
C ARG A 350 18.57 -1.16 16.40
N GLY A 351 19.84 -1.31 16.79
CA GLY A 351 20.24 -2.26 17.82
C GLY A 351 19.90 -3.73 17.51
N GLY A 352 19.91 -4.13 16.23
CA GLY A 352 19.61 -5.49 15.79
C GLY A 352 18.15 -5.69 15.29
N LYS A 353 17.27 -4.71 15.38
CA LYS A 353 15.88 -4.80 14.92
C LYS A 353 15.78 -4.58 13.40
N PRO A 354 15.40 -5.57 12.57
CA PRO A 354 15.30 -5.39 11.14
C PRO A 354 14.06 -4.58 10.74
N ILE A 355 14.03 -4.10 9.50
CA ILE A 355 12.80 -3.65 8.86
C ILE A 355 11.98 -4.89 8.50
N LEU A 356 10.70 -4.88 8.84
CA LEU A 356 9.77 -5.99 8.61
C LEU A 356 9.23 -5.91 7.19
N THR A 357 9.66 -6.83 6.34
CA THR A 357 9.22 -6.90 4.94
C THR A 357 7.90 -7.64 4.81
N ARG A 358 7.12 -7.26 3.78
CA ARG A 358 5.87 -7.91 3.43
C ARG A 358 5.64 -7.89 1.93
N PHE A 359 4.94 -8.89 1.43
CA PHE A 359 4.49 -8.98 0.05
C PHE A 359 2.97 -9.04 0.00
N GLY A 360 2.38 -8.24 -0.86
CA GLY A 360 0.95 -8.18 -1.07
C GLY A 360 0.58 -7.36 -2.31
N GLY A 361 -0.68 -7.41 -2.67
CA GLY A 361 -1.25 -6.68 -3.80
C GLY A 361 -2.59 -6.08 -3.47
N THR A 362 -3.02 -5.12 -4.27
CA THR A 362 -4.33 -4.50 -4.10
C THR A 362 -5.44 -5.54 -4.19
N GLU A 363 -5.31 -6.51 -5.10
CA GLU A 363 -6.33 -7.52 -5.38
C GLU A 363 -6.45 -8.57 -4.26
N PHE A 364 -5.34 -8.96 -3.64
CA PHE A 364 -5.32 -10.09 -2.70
C PHE A 364 -4.88 -9.73 -1.26
N GLY A 365 -4.60 -8.45 -0.99
CA GLY A 365 -4.17 -8.01 0.32
C GLY A 365 -2.76 -8.49 0.68
N ASN A 366 -2.58 -9.04 1.89
CA ASN A 366 -1.29 -9.54 2.37
C ASN A 366 -1.12 -11.03 2.02
N GLY A 367 -0.04 -11.38 1.35
CA GLY A 367 0.32 -12.78 1.03
C GLY A 367 1.39 -13.32 1.96
N PHE A 368 2.52 -12.61 2.06
CA PHE A 368 3.63 -12.97 2.94
C PHE A 368 4.01 -11.80 3.83
N THR A 369 4.53 -12.12 5.02
CA THR A 369 4.95 -11.10 5.97
C THR A 369 6.02 -11.60 6.92
N VAL A 370 6.86 -10.68 7.35
CA VAL A 370 7.73 -10.83 8.51
C VAL A 370 7.05 -10.12 9.68
N SER A 371 6.52 -10.89 10.63
CA SER A 371 5.99 -10.34 11.89
C SER A 371 7.12 -10.01 12.86
N PRO A 372 6.89 -9.18 13.90
CA PRO A 372 7.88 -8.93 14.95
C PRO A 372 8.40 -10.22 15.60
N SER A 373 7.52 -11.18 15.90
CA SER A 373 7.89 -12.47 16.48
C SER A 373 8.71 -13.34 15.54
N LEU A 374 8.40 -13.33 14.23
CA LEU A 374 9.18 -14.06 13.23
C LEU A 374 10.58 -13.44 13.06
N ALA A 375 10.67 -12.12 13.10
CA ALA A 375 11.96 -11.42 13.00
C ALA A 375 12.91 -11.79 14.13
N GLN A 376 12.40 -11.99 15.36
CA GLN A 376 13.20 -12.45 16.51
C GLN A 376 13.71 -13.89 16.36
N GLN A 377 13.02 -14.74 15.62
CA GLN A 377 13.45 -16.12 15.33
C GLN A 377 14.50 -16.21 14.23
N GLY A 378 14.74 -15.12 13.51
CA GLY A 378 15.62 -15.05 12.35
C GLY A 378 14.86 -15.29 11.04
N VAL A 379 15.11 -14.42 10.07
CA VAL A 379 14.54 -14.49 8.71
C VAL A 379 15.69 -14.52 7.71
N PRO A 380 15.70 -15.45 6.76
CA PRO A 380 16.72 -15.49 5.72
C PRO A 380 16.78 -14.19 4.91
N ASP A 381 17.98 -13.75 4.58
CA ASP A 381 18.21 -12.54 3.79
C ASP A 381 17.43 -12.56 2.46
N GLY A 382 16.70 -11.47 2.18
CA GLY A 382 15.89 -11.33 0.96
C GLY A 382 14.55 -12.06 0.98
N SER A 383 14.21 -12.77 2.06
CA SER A 383 12.87 -13.35 2.25
C SER A 383 11.83 -12.26 2.55
N VAL A 384 10.63 -12.48 2.04
CA VAL A 384 9.43 -11.69 2.39
C VAL A 384 8.63 -12.32 3.54
N GLY A 385 9.22 -13.29 4.24
CA GLY A 385 8.63 -13.97 5.38
C GLY A 385 7.87 -15.24 5.03
N LYS A 386 6.88 -15.54 5.86
CA LYS A 386 6.00 -16.71 5.74
C LYS A 386 4.61 -16.31 5.26
N LYS A 387 3.78 -17.28 4.90
CA LYS A 387 2.36 -17.05 4.58
C LYS A 387 1.66 -16.33 5.73
N GLY A 388 0.87 -15.33 5.39
CA GLY A 388 0.00 -14.66 6.35
C GLY A 388 -1.11 -15.58 6.89
N PRO A 389 -1.77 -15.23 8.00
CA PRO A 389 -2.92 -15.97 8.51
C PRO A 389 -4.03 -16.09 7.47
N GLY A 390 -4.63 -17.28 7.34
CA GLY A 390 -5.73 -17.53 6.40
C GLY A 390 -5.35 -17.46 4.92
N VAL A 391 -4.05 -17.41 4.59
CA VAL A 391 -3.57 -17.41 3.21
C VAL A 391 -3.43 -18.83 2.69
N ASP A 392 -4.28 -19.19 1.72
CA ASP A 392 -4.14 -20.38 0.90
C ASP A 392 -3.35 -20.00 -0.37
N LEU A 393 -2.21 -20.67 -0.57
CA LEU A 393 -1.26 -20.31 -1.60
C LEU A 393 -0.56 -21.54 -2.15
N ILE A 394 -0.46 -21.60 -3.47
CA ILE A 394 0.32 -22.57 -4.23
C ILE A 394 1.27 -21.86 -5.19
N LEU A 395 2.38 -22.48 -5.50
CA LEU A 395 3.25 -22.07 -6.61
C LEU A 395 2.95 -22.97 -7.82
N SER A 396 2.72 -22.35 -8.96
CA SER A 396 2.60 -23.10 -10.23
C SER A 396 3.92 -23.77 -10.60
N ASN A 397 3.92 -24.61 -11.65
CA ASN A 397 5.14 -25.23 -12.16
C ASN A 397 6.21 -24.21 -12.59
N ASP A 398 5.80 -23.03 -12.99
CA ASP A 398 6.69 -21.92 -13.35
C ASP A 398 7.09 -21.04 -12.16
N GLY A 399 6.57 -21.33 -10.97
CA GLY A 399 6.80 -20.57 -9.74
C GLY A 399 5.87 -19.37 -9.55
N GLU A 400 4.81 -19.23 -10.38
CA GLU A 400 3.84 -18.16 -10.17
C GLU A 400 3.06 -18.37 -8.88
N ILE A 401 2.91 -17.29 -8.13
CA ILE A 401 2.11 -17.27 -6.91
C ILE A 401 0.62 -17.25 -7.29
N LEU A 402 -0.07 -18.31 -6.92
CA LEU A 402 -1.53 -18.41 -7.00
C LEU A 402 -2.09 -18.33 -5.59
N ILE A 403 -2.94 -17.32 -5.30
CA ILE A 403 -3.35 -16.98 -3.94
C ILE A 403 -4.86 -16.89 -3.79
N ARG A 404 -5.35 -17.40 -2.66
CA ARG A 404 -6.74 -17.31 -2.22
C ARG A 404 -6.79 -17.01 -0.72
N ASN A 405 -7.58 -16.04 -0.32
CA ASN A 405 -7.76 -15.65 1.09
C ASN A 405 -9.01 -14.78 1.27
N THR A 406 -9.32 -14.43 2.52
CA THR A 406 -10.46 -13.56 2.85
C THR A 406 -10.25 -12.10 2.42
N LEU A 407 -9.02 -11.71 2.08
CA LEU A 407 -8.66 -10.37 1.62
C LEU A 407 -8.71 -10.24 0.09
N LEU A 408 -9.11 -11.29 -0.63
CA LEU A 408 -9.24 -11.25 -2.08
C LEU A 408 -10.30 -10.22 -2.50
N PHE A 409 -10.07 -9.54 -3.63
CA PHE A 409 -11.03 -8.63 -4.22
C PHE A 409 -12.26 -9.40 -4.74
N SER A 410 -13.40 -8.71 -4.84
CA SER A 410 -14.62 -9.33 -5.34
C SER A 410 -14.66 -9.35 -6.88
N LYS A 411 -14.23 -8.24 -7.49
CA LYS A 411 -14.27 -8.05 -8.95
C LYS A 411 -13.40 -6.85 -9.36
N TYR A 412 -13.05 -6.78 -10.64
CA TYR A 412 -12.67 -5.51 -11.25
C TYR A 412 -13.94 -4.73 -11.63
N LEU A 413 -13.98 -3.47 -11.28
CA LEU A 413 -15.12 -2.58 -11.46
C LEU A 413 -15.50 -2.45 -12.93
N ASN A 414 -16.72 -2.84 -13.28
CA ASN A 414 -17.26 -2.82 -14.65
C ASN A 414 -16.32 -3.49 -15.68
N ASP A 415 -15.69 -4.62 -15.29
CA ASP A 415 -14.80 -5.40 -16.14
C ASP A 415 -14.87 -6.89 -15.76
N GLU A 416 -15.93 -7.55 -16.18
CA GLU A 416 -16.21 -8.96 -15.88
C GLU A 416 -15.14 -9.87 -16.50
N ARG A 417 -14.74 -9.58 -17.75
CA ARG A 417 -13.72 -10.35 -18.43
C ARG A 417 -12.40 -10.33 -17.69
N ALA A 418 -11.91 -9.14 -17.29
CA ALA A 418 -10.68 -9.05 -16.51
C ALA A 418 -10.81 -9.74 -15.16
N THR A 419 -12.00 -9.75 -14.55
CA THR A 419 -12.26 -10.46 -13.28
C THR A 419 -12.12 -11.96 -13.47
N LEU A 420 -12.75 -12.55 -14.50
CA LEU A 420 -12.65 -13.98 -14.80
C LEU A 420 -11.22 -14.37 -15.21
N ASP A 421 -10.57 -13.57 -16.06
CA ASP A 421 -9.21 -13.80 -16.52
C ASP A 421 -8.17 -13.76 -15.37
N ALA A 422 -8.47 -13.08 -14.27
CA ALA A 422 -7.57 -12.95 -13.13
C ALA A 422 -7.57 -14.18 -12.21
N LEU A 423 -8.55 -15.06 -12.33
CA LEU A 423 -8.67 -16.27 -11.52
C LEU A 423 -8.32 -17.52 -12.33
N ASN A 424 -7.83 -18.56 -11.65
CA ASN A 424 -7.76 -19.89 -12.24
C ASN A 424 -9.08 -20.66 -11.99
N PRO A 425 -9.29 -21.84 -12.60
CA PRO A 425 -10.50 -22.64 -12.40
C PRO A 425 -10.80 -23.02 -10.95
N ASP A 426 -9.78 -23.10 -10.09
CA ASP A 426 -9.90 -23.44 -8.68
C ASP A 426 -10.15 -22.21 -7.78
N GLY A 427 -10.33 -21.02 -8.38
CA GLY A 427 -10.62 -19.76 -7.68
C GLY A 427 -9.40 -19.06 -7.06
N TYR A 428 -8.18 -19.47 -7.42
CA TYR A 428 -6.98 -18.74 -7.02
C TYR A 428 -6.73 -17.56 -7.94
N PHE A 429 -6.39 -16.43 -7.33
CA PHE A 429 -5.93 -15.24 -8.07
C PHE A 429 -4.52 -15.47 -8.62
N LYS A 430 -4.35 -15.23 -9.91
CA LYS A 430 -3.07 -15.25 -10.62
C LYS A 430 -2.35 -13.94 -10.40
N THR A 431 -1.33 -13.94 -9.54
CA THR A 431 -0.65 -12.69 -9.18
C THR A 431 0.22 -12.13 -10.30
N GLY A 432 0.69 -12.99 -11.19
CA GLY A 432 1.73 -12.68 -12.17
C GLY A 432 3.13 -12.50 -11.53
N ASP A 433 3.25 -12.72 -10.23
CA ASP A 433 4.53 -12.64 -9.52
C ASP A 433 5.11 -14.05 -9.34
N ILE A 434 6.41 -14.19 -9.60
CA ILE A 434 7.17 -15.43 -9.45
C ILE A 434 7.88 -15.45 -8.11
N ALA A 435 7.80 -16.57 -7.40
CA ALA A 435 8.50 -16.80 -6.15
C ALA A 435 9.20 -18.15 -6.12
N ARG A 436 10.17 -18.27 -5.24
CA ARG A 436 10.73 -19.55 -4.78
C ARG A 436 10.46 -19.73 -3.29
N ARG A 437 10.41 -20.98 -2.86
CA ARG A 437 10.19 -21.37 -1.48
C ARG A 437 11.40 -22.12 -0.94
N GLU A 438 11.84 -21.77 0.27
CA GLU A 438 12.86 -22.49 1.03
C GLU A 438 12.32 -22.77 2.44
N GLY A 439 12.00 -24.03 2.72
CA GLY A 439 11.27 -24.38 3.94
C GLY A 439 9.91 -23.68 3.98
N ASP A 440 9.69 -22.86 5.01
CA ASP A 440 8.48 -22.03 5.15
C ASP A 440 8.64 -20.60 4.61
N PHE A 441 9.85 -20.22 4.19
CA PHE A 441 10.14 -18.87 3.74
C PHE A 441 9.95 -18.72 2.23
N TYR A 442 9.49 -17.54 1.82
CA TYR A 442 9.27 -17.19 0.43
C TYR A 442 10.16 -16.03 -0.01
N PHE A 443 10.58 -16.08 -1.28
CA PHE A 443 11.44 -15.10 -1.92
C PHE A 443 10.81 -14.67 -3.23
N ILE A 444 10.53 -13.39 -3.38
CA ILE A 444 9.95 -12.85 -4.62
C ILE A 444 11.05 -12.68 -5.64
N LEU A 445 10.88 -13.29 -6.81
CA LEU A 445 11.81 -13.21 -7.94
C LEU A 445 11.41 -12.11 -8.92
N GLY A 446 10.16 -11.65 -8.88
CA GLY A 446 9.65 -10.55 -9.68
C GLY A 446 8.43 -10.92 -10.51
N ARG A 447 7.97 -9.98 -11.33
CA ARG A 447 6.86 -10.16 -12.27
C ARG A 447 7.27 -10.99 -13.47
N ALA A 448 6.50 -12.03 -13.80
CA ALA A 448 6.75 -12.91 -14.93
C ALA A 448 6.92 -12.15 -16.25
N SER A 449 6.14 -11.10 -16.46
CA SER A 449 6.10 -10.33 -17.71
C SER A 449 7.19 -9.27 -17.85
N ILE A 450 7.88 -8.89 -16.75
CA ILE A 450 8.80 -7.73 -16.76
C ILE A 450 10.13 -8.05 -16.10
N ASP A 451 10.10 -8.78 -14.99
CA ASP A 451 11.28 -9.01 -14.16
C ASP A 451 11.93 -10.37 -14.40
N ILE A 452 11.25 -11.30 -15.08
CA ILE A 452 11.81 -12.60 -15.42
C ILE A 452 12.29 -12.60 -16.87
N MET A 453 13.59 -12.49 -17.02
CA MET A 453 14.27 -12.50 -18.32
C MET A 453 14.59 -13.94 -18.75
N LYS A 454 14.53 -14.19 -20.04
CA LYS A 454 14.96 -15.47 -20.64
C LYS A 454 16.22 -15.21 -21.46
N SER A 455 17.39 -15.48 -20.89
CA SER A 455 18.68 -15.21 -21.52
C SER A 455 19.51 -16.49 -21.60
N GLY A 456 19.90 -16.88 -22.81
CA GLY A 456 20.74 -18.06 -23.04
C GLY A 456 20.17 -19.34 -22.42
N GLY A 457 18.84 -19.50 -22.40
CA GLY A 457 18.15 -20.66 -21.80
C GLY A 457 17.92 -20.58 -20.30
N TYR A 458 18.44 -19.56 -19.63
CA TYR A 458 18.22 -19.32 -18.20
C TYR A 458 17.01 -18.40 -17.95
N LYS A 459 16.21 -18.72 -16.93
CA LYS A 459 15.24 -17.79 -16.33
C LYS A 459 15.97 -16.95 -15.27
N ILE A 460 16.08 -15.65 -15.47
CA ILE A 460 16.88 -14.73 -14.64
C ILE A 460 15.95 -13.68 -14.02
N SER A 461 16.04 -13.51 -12.70
CA SER A 461 15.32 -12.46 -11.98
C SER A 461 16.07 -11.14 -12.11
N ALA A 462 15.40 -10.11 -12.65
CA ALA A 462 15.90 -8.74 -12.66
C ALA A 462 16.06 -8.19 -11.23
N LEU A 463 15.12 -8.52 -10.33
CA LEU A 463 15.14 -8.05 -8.94
C LEU A 463 16.34 -8.59 -8.15
N ASP A 464 16.77 -9.83 -8.45
CA ASP A 464 17.99 -10.38 -7.84
C ASP A 464 19.21 -9.57 -8.22
N ILE A 465 19.31 -9.19 -9.50
CA ILE A 465 20.43 -8.39 -10.01
C ILE A 465 20.36 -6.95 -9.49
N GLU A 466 19.17 -6.33 -9.51
CA GLU A 466 18.97 -4.99 -8.93
C GLU A 466 19.39 -4.92 -7.48
N ARG A 467 19.09 -5.96 -6.70
CA ARG A 467 19.46 -6.04 -5.28
C ARG A 467 20.97 -5.98 -5.08
N GLU A 468 21.72 -6.68 -5.90
CA GLU A 468 23.20 -6.68 -5.82
C GLU A 468 23.80 -5.36 -6.32
N ILE A 469 23.26 -4.80 -7.43
CA ILE A 469 23.67 -3.49 -7.95
C ILE A 469 23.40 -2.39 -6.90
N MET A 470 22.22 -2.39 -6.28
CA MET A 470 21.85 -1.45 -5.22
C MET A 470 22.68 -1.63 -3.94
N GLY A 471 23.41 -2.74 -3.81
CA GLY A 471 24.39 -2.99 -2.75
C GLY A 471 25.69 -2.21 -2.92
N LEU A 472 25.99 -1.72 -4.11
CA LEU A 472 27.21 -0.94 -4.39
C LEU A 472 27.05 0.49 -3.87
N GLU A 473 28.07 0.99 -3.15
CA GLU A 473 27.97 2.27 -2.43
C GLU A 473 27.73 3.47 -3.35
N TYR A 474 28.27 3.42 -4.57
CA TYR A 474 28.17 4.48 -5.56
C TYR A 474 26.85 4.48 -6.35
N VAL A 475 25.97 3.51 -6.14
CA VAL A 475 24.67 3.43 -6.82
C VAL A 475 23.59 4.12 -6.02
N ALA A 476 22.90 5.05 -6.66
CA ALA A 476 21.71 5.72 -6.11
C ALA A 476 20.43 4.94 -6.42
N GLU A 477 20.28 4.52 -7.68
CA GLU A 477 19.13 3.76 -8.18
C GLU A 477 19.57 2.79 -9.28
N ALA A 478 18.85 1.69 -9.42
CA ALA A 478 19.07 0.73 -10.48
C ALA A 478 17.77 0.17 -11.04
N MET A 479 17.76 -0.06 -12.33
CA MET A 479 16.73 -0.79 -13.06
C MET A 479 17.38 -1.86 -13.92
N VAL A 480 16.95 -3.10 -13.79
CA VAL A 480 17.39 -4.20 -14.65
C VAL A 480 16.22 -4.73 -15.47
N VAL A 481 16.48 -4.96 -16.75
CA VAL A 481 15.48 -5.42 -17.72
C VAL A 481 16.12 -6.37 -18.74
N GLY A 482 15.29 -7.18 -19.39
CA GLY A 482 15.67 -7.91 -20.60
C GLY A 482 15.55 -7.01 -21.83
N VAL A 483 16.61 -6.93 -22.62
CA VAL A 483 16.59 -6.33 -23.97
C VAL A 483 16.69 -7.45 -24.97
N ASP A 484 15.82 -7.46 -25.97
CA ASP A 484 15.75 -8.52 -26.97
C ASP A 484 17.07 -8.66 -27.74
N ASP A 485 17.48 -9.88 -27.99
CA ASP A 485 18.76 -10.25 -28.63
C ASP A 485 18.59 -11.53 -29.45
N GLU A 486 19.07 -11.52 -30.67
CA GLU A 486 18.89 -12.64 -31.61
C GLU A 486 19.58 -13.95 -31.16
N GLU A 487 20.73 -13.85 -30.47
CA GLU A 487 21.50 -15.01 -30.03
C GLU A 487 21.02 -15.56 -28.68
N PHE A 488 20.72 -14.67 -27.72
CA PHE A 488 20.40 -15.05 -26.34
C PHE A 488 18.91 -15.04 -26.03
N GLY A 489 18.06 -14.60 -26.96
CA GLY A 489 16.67 -14.28 -26.72
C GLY A 489 16.53 -12.93 -26.03
N GLN A 490 17.14 -12.78 -24.85
CA GLN A 490 17.26 -11.50 -24.16
C GLN A 490 18.66 -11.33 -23.56
N ARG A 491 19.13 -10.08 -23.48
CA ARG A 491 20.34 -9.71 -22.72
C ARG A 491 19.97 -8.96 -21.47
N VAL A 492 20.75 -9.19 -20.41
CA VAL A 492 20.61 -8.44 -19.15
C VAL A 492 21.14 -7.02 -19.34
N ALA A 493 20.25 -6.04 -19.27
CA ALA A 493 20.54 -4.63 -19.35
C ALA A 493 20.30 -3.94 -18.00
N ALA A 494 21.24 -3.09 -17.58
CA ALA A 494 21.15 -2.29 -16.37
C ALA A 494 21.14 -0.80 -16.70
N ALA A 495 20.16 -0.05 -16.19
CA ALA A 495 20.17 1.40 -16.14
C ALA A 495 20.45 1.83 -14.69
N ILE A 496 21.45 2.69 -14.49
CA ILE A 496 21.97 3.03 -13.16
C ILE A 496 22.01 4.53 -13.00
N VAL A 497 21.51 5.02 -11.87
CA VAL A 497 21.75 6.39 -11.39
C VAL A 497 22.91 6.32 -10.39
N LEU A 498 23.96 7.06 -10.63
CA LEU A 498 25.11 7.16 -9.73
C LEU A 498 24.82 8.15 -8.60
N ARG A 499 25.60 8.04 -7.54
CA ARG A 499 25.65 9.02 -6.46
C ARG A 499 26.68 10.09 -6.82
N ASP A 500 26.22 11.30 -7.04
CA ASP A 500 27.06 12.47 -7.45
C ASP A 500 28.21 12.75 -6.47
N ASP A 501 28.03 12.38 -5.20
CA ASP A 501 29.04 12.55 -4.14
C ASP A 501 30.13 11.47 -4.12
N LEU A 502 29.98 10.41 -4.91
CA LEU A 502 30.91 9.26 -4.87
C LEU A 502 31.52 8.90 -6.22
N ARG A 503 30.79 9.07 -7.31
CA ARG A 503 31.27 8.66 -8.64
C ARG A 503 30.51 9.38 -9.76
N ASP A 504 31.25 9.91 -10.74
CA ASP A 504 30.69 10.62 -11.90
C ASP A 504 30.47 9.70 -13.10
N GLU A 505 31.32 8.66 -13.27
CA GLU A 505 31.29 7.75 -14.41
C GLU A 505 31.37 6.29 -13.96
N LEU A 506 30.80 5.40 -14.75
CA LEU A 506 30.83 3.95 -14.53
C LEU A 506 30.92 3.23 -15.87
N THR A 507 31.89 2.34 -16.00
CA THR A 507 31.97 1.44 -17.15
C THR A 507 31.31 0.09 -16.86
N LEU A 508 30.86 -0.58 -17.93
CA LEU A 508 30.27 -1.90 -17.81
C LEU A 508 31.27 -2.95 -17.27
N ASP A 509 32.56 -2.84 -17.63
CA ASP A 509 33.58 -3.73 -17.13
C ASP A 509 33.80 -3.59 -15.62
N GLU A 510 33.84 -2.36 -15.10
CA GLU A 510 33.92 -2.08 -13.66
C GLU A 510 32.68 -2.62 -12.91
N LEU A 511 31.47 -2.31 -13.39
CA LEU A 511 30.24 -2.85 -12.80
C LEU A 511 30.28 -4.38 -12.72
N ARG A 512 30.69 -5.04 -13.79
CA ARG A 512 30.82 -6.50 -13.86
C ARG A 512 31.90 -7.05 -12.92
N GLN A 513 32.99 -6.29 -12.71
CA GLN A 513 34.04 -6.66 -11.77
C GLN A 513 33.53 -6.58 -10.33
N ASP A 514 32.81 -5.53 -9.97
CA ASP A 514 32.26 -5.32 -8.63
C ASP A 514 31.20 -6.37 -8.27
N LEU A 515 30.43 -6.85 -9.27
CA LEU A 515 29.39 -7.86 -9.09
C LEU A 515 29.91 -9.31 -9.12
N ARG A 516 31.19 -9.56 -9.42
CA ARG A 516 31.72 -10.92 -9.60
C ARG A 516 31.58 -11.82 -8.38
N SER A 517 31.67 -11.27 -7.20
CA SER A 517 31.58 -12.01 -5.93
C SER A 517 30.15 -12.36 -5.54
N SER A 518 29.16 -11.66 -6.11
CA SER A 518 27.75 -11.74 -5.70
C SER A 518 26.82 -12.35 -6.77
N LEU A 519 27.20 -12.27 -8.05
CA LEU A 519 26.38 -12.76 -9.15
C LEU A 519 27.06 -13.86 -9.96
N ALA A 520 26.27 -14.89 -10.30
CA ALA A 520 26.72 -15.92 -11.26
C ALA A 520 26.91 -15.30 -12.67
N GLY A 521 27.83 -15.86 -13.47
CA GLY A 521 28.21 -15.31 -14.77
C GLY A 521 27.04 -15.07 -15.73
N TYR A 522 26.04 -15.95 -15.75
CA TYR A 522 24.84 -15.81 -16.60
C TYR A 522 23.88 -14.69 -16.15
N LYS A 523 24.01 -14.20 -14.92
CA LYS A 523 23.24 -13.06 -14.37
C LYS A 523 23.91 -11.70 -14.59
N MET A 524 25.17 -11.70 -15.03
CA MET A 524 25.94 -10.48 -15.20
C MET A 524 25.32 -9.55 -16.25
N PRO A 525 25.15 -8.26 -15.97
CA PRO A 525 24.76 -7.30 -16.97
C PRO A 525 25.71 -7.32 -18.18
N THR A 526 25.15 -7.32 -19.36
CA THR A 526 25.87 -7.25 -20.64
C THR A 526 25.60 -5.96 -21.40
N ILE A 527 24.68 -5.15 -20.87
CA ILE A 527 24.35 -3.82 -21.38
C ILE A 527 24.25 -2.89 -20.16
N LEU A 528 24.87 -1.72 -20.24
CA LEU A 528 24.82 -0.67 -19.21
C LEU A 528 24.48 0.67 -19.82
N ARG A 529 23.63 1.42 -19.15
CA ARG A 529 23.44 2.84 -19.36
C ARG A 529 23.44 3.58 -18.02
N VAL A 530 24.28 4.59 -17.87
CA VAL A 530 24.24 5.53 -16.75
C VAL A 530 23.25 6.63 -17.09
N VAL A 531 22.36 6.95 -16.17
CA VAL A 531 21.29 7.94 -16.36
C VAL A 531 21.21 8.87 -15.15
N SER A 532 20.70 10.09 -15.35
CA SER A 532 20.51 11.06 -14.27
C SER A 532 19.34 10.71 -13.35
N GLU A 533 18.30 10.07 -13.88
CA GLU A 533 17.12 9.68 -13.11
C GLU A 533 16.40 8.46 -13.71
N LEU A 534 15.63 7.74 -12.89
CA LEU A 534 14.68 6.73 -13.31
C LEU A 534 13.26 7.22 -13.01
N ARG A 535 12.46 7.44 -14.05
CA ARG A 535 11.07 7.90 -13.90
C ARG A 535 10.23 6.89 -13.11
N LYS A 536 9.45 7.41 -12.15
CA LYS A 536 8.60 6.64 -11.25
C LYS A 536 7.15 7.08 -11.37
N ASN A 537 6.24 6.16 -11.07
CA ASN A 537 4.83 6.51 -10.90
C ASN A 537 4.58 7.18 -9.54
N ALA A 538 3.33 7.61 -9.30
CA ALA A 538 2.91 8.25 -8.05
C ALA A 538 3.18 7.41 -6.78
N THR A 539 3.35 6.07 -6.92
CA THR A 539 3.69 5.16 -5.81
C THR A 539 5.19 4.99 -5.60
N GLY A 540 6.03 5.68 -6.37
CA GLY A 540 7.49 5.57 -6.31
C GLY A 540 8.07 4.36 -7.02
N LYS A 541 7.29 3.61 -7.83
CA LYS A 541 7.77 2.47 -8.63
C LYS A 541 8.30 2.91 -9.98
N VAL A 542 9.46 2.37 -10.38
CA VAL A 542 10.03 2.55 -11.71
C VAL A 542 9.13 1.91 -12.77
N ILE A 543 8.81 2.65 -13.84
CA ILE A 543 7.94 2.18 -14.93
C ILE A 543 8.79 1.48 -15.99
N LYS A 544 9.28 0.26 -15.69
CA LYS A 544 10.22 -0.50 -16.53
C LYS A 544 9.77 -0.66 -17.98
N SER A 545 8.50 -0.97 -18.22
CA SER A 545 7.96 -1.22 -19.56
C SER A 545 8.02 -0.01 -20.50
N ALA A 546 7.94 1.20 -19.97
CA ALA A 546 8.12 2.43 -20.74
C ALA A 546 9.60 2.77 -20.90
N LEU A 547 10.36 2.68 -19.81
CA LEU A 547 11.76 3.06 -19.76
C LEU A 547 12.67 2.15 -20.60
N VAL A 548 12.36 0.86 -20.74
CA VAL A 548 13.19 -0.06 -21.52
C VAL A 548 13.32 0.39 -22.97
N LYS A 549 12.22 0.82 -23.61
CA LYS A 549 12.22 1.32 -25.00
C LYS A 549 12.96 2.65 -25.17
N GLU A 550 12.88 3.49 -24.14
CA GLU A 550 13.52 4.81 -24.15
C GLU A 550 15.03 4.71 -23.87
N LEU A 551 15.41 3.90 -22.89
CA LEU A 551 16.80 3.81 -22.45
C LEU A 551 17.63 2.84 -23.30
N PHE A 552 17.00 1.84 -23.90
CA PHE A 552 17.63 0.81 -24.71
C PHE A 552 16.92 0.66 -26.07
N PRO A 553 16.87 1.72 -26.91
CA PRO A 553 16.20 1.64 -28.21
C PRO A 553 16.90 0.64 -29.15
N GLU A 554 16.12 -0.02 -30.00
CA GLU A 554 16.63 -0.96 -31.01
C GLU A 554 17.63 -0.31 -31.98
N SER A 555 17.43 1.00 -32.27
CA SER A 555 18.36 1.78 -33.09
C SER A 555 19.74 2.01 -32.45
N GLY A 556 19.91 1.62 -31.18
CA GLY A 556 21.10 1.93 -30.39
C GLY A 556 21.10 3.35 -29.84
N HIS A 557 21.98 3.60 -28.88
CA HIS A 557 22.22 4.94 -28.30
C HIS A 557 23.69 5.03 -27.91
N GLU A 558 24.32 6.20 -28.09
CA GLU A 558 25.76 6.41 -27.85
C GLU A 558 26.18 6.14 -26.40
N ASP A 559 25.32 6.44 -25.41
CA ASP A 559 25.59 6.21 -23.99
C ASP A 559 25.34 4.75 -23.55
N VAL A 560 24.93 3.86 -24.46
CA VAL A 560 24.68 2.46 -24.13
C VAL A 560 25.94 1.63 -24.34
N GLN A 561 26.54 1.21 -23.24
CA GLN A 561 27.70 0.34 -23.23
C GLN A 561 27.28 -1.13 -23.45
N ARG A 562 27.96 -1.85 -24.32
CA ARG A 562 27.70 -3.28 -24.61
C ARG A 562 28.96 -4.10 -24.35
N TRP A 563 28.81 -5.21 -23.64
CA TRP A 563 29.90 -6.13 -23.39
C TRP A 563 30.20 -7.00 -24.61
N VAL A 564 31.43 -6.96 -25.07
CA VAL A 564 31.96 -7.79 -26.16
C VAL A 564 32.91 -8.82 -25.57
N SER A 565 32.62 -10.10 -25.80
CA SER A 565 33.50 -11.20 -25.33
C SER A 565 34.87 -11.09 -25.98
N ARG A 566 35.95 -11.01 -25.18
CA ARG A 566 37.32 -10.98 -25.66
C ARG A 566 37.71 -12.22 -26.53
N LYS A 567 36.88 -13.29 -26.56
CA LYS A 567 37.08 -14.43 -27.44
C LYS A 567 36.71 -14.19 -28.90
N ALA A 568 35.96 -13.15 -29.22
CA ALA A 568 35.59 -12.77 -30.58
C ALA A 568 36.68 -11.95 -31.30
N SER A 569 37.60 -11.31 -30.58
CA SER A 569 38.66 -10.47 -31.16
C SER A 569 39.94 -11.21 -31.53
N SER A 570 40.02 -12.54 -31.32
CA SER A 570 41.20 -13.36 -31.72
C SER A 570 40.97 -14.20 -32.99
N LYS A 571 39.89 -13.91 -33.75
CA LYS A 571 39.60 -14.52 -35.05
C LYS A 571 39.17 -13.49 -36.09
N LEU A 572 39.99 -12.46 -36.28
CA LEU A 572 40.00 -11.61 -37.47
C LEU A 572 41.44 -11.37 -37.86
#